data_52b70123ea46254929717f370f047107
#
_entry.id   52b70123ea46254929717f370f047107
#
_cell.length_a   1.000
_cell.length_b   1.000
_cell.length_c   1.000
_cell.angle_alpha   90.00
_cell.angle_beta   90.00
_cell.angle_gamma   90.00
#
_symmetry.space_group_name_H-M   'P 1'
#
loop_
_entity.id
_entity.type
_entity.pdbx_description
1 polymer ?
#
loop_
_entity_poly.entity_id
_entity_poly.type
_entity_poly.pdbx_seq_one_letter_code
_entity_poly.pdbx_strand_id
1 'polypeptide(L)'
;MAVFTPALHERLTEEPWSPAKAGDAVRAIVADADEQFDPETFWRPADPWDDWGGKATLPLTALSAGAAGAAFGLDVLRRRGVAEPRIDPARVAVAATRAWRRSPDTPERLEPPVSTHASLLMGETGPLLVACLLAGPSGYADALHDRVVANETCETNELFSGAPGTMVAARALHDLTGDERWASSWRRAAEVLLARREDDGFWTYPPYGKAPGASHGLSTNTKILLAGGELLEPGVADRLRSESAAALAASAVVEEGLANWPIAIGDGLVGFDGVIRTQWCHGAAGVAEASAGFVDEALLLQAGELVWHAGPPSMEKGTGICHGTAGSGFALLKVHERTQDELWLERARRFAMHAAGQAERWRKRRGRGRATLWTGDVGAALLLSACLDVDAALPIVDYV
;
A
#
# COMPACT_ATOMS: atom_id res chain seq x y z
N MET A 1 20.62 13.21 16.32
CA MET A 1 20.28 13.57 14.91
C MET A 1 18.78 13.46 14.77
N ALA A 2 18.07 14.31 14.03
CA ALA A 2 16.63 14.17 13.92
C ALA A 2 16.29 12.89 13.13
N VAL A 3 15.37 12.06 13.64
CA VAL A 3 14.91 10.83 12.98
C VAL A 3 13.64 11.02 12.15
N PHE A 4 13.10 12.23 12.12
CA PHE A 4 11.99 12.64 11.25
C PHE A 4 12.06 14.14 10.94
N THR A 5 11.27 14.61 9.97
CA THR A 5 11.17 16.02 9.60
C THR A 5 9.86 16.60 10.12
N PRO A 6 9.86 17.36 11.24
CA PRO A 6 8.62 17.86 11.88
C PRO A 6 7.69 18.64 10.96
N ALA A 7 8.24 19.40 10.02
CA ALA A 7 7.46 20.21 9.07
C ALA A 7 6.56 19.38 8.11
N LEU A 8 6.78 18.07 8.02
CA LEU A 8 5.96 17.16 7.20
C LEU A 8 4.78 16.57 7.97
N HIS A 9 4.62 16.89 9.24
CA HIS A 9 3.63 16.30 10.14
C HIS A 9 2.70 17.35 10.74
N GLU A 10 1.48 16.92 11.07
CA GLU A 10 0.50 17.70 11.82
C GLU A 10 0.49 17.27 13.28
N ARG A 11 0.14 18.20 14.17
CA ARG A 11 -0.21 17.84 15.54
C ARG A 11 -1.46 16.97 15.51
N LEU A 12 -1.43 15.83 16.19
CA LEU A 12 -2.58 14.95 16.32
C LEU A 12 -3.76 15.70 16.95
N THR A 13 -4.94 15.54 16.39
CA THR A 13 -6.17 16.13 16.94
C THR A 13 -6.49 15.52 18.31
N GLU A 14 -7.17 16.30 19.17
CA GLU A 14 -7.63 15.82 20.48
C GLU A 14 -8.94 15.01 20.38
N GLU A 15 -9.50 14.85 19.18
CA GLU A 15 -10.73 14.10 18.94
C GLU A 15 -10.57 12.64 19.42
N PRO A 16 -11.35 12.19 20.42
CA PRO A 16 -11.27 10.84 20.91
C PRO A 16 -11.89 9.86 19.91
N TRP A 17 -11.48 8.61 19.98
CA TRP A 17 -12.10 7.54 19.20
C TRP A 17 -13.59 7.44 19.51
N SER A 18 -14.40 7.36 18.46
CA SER A 18 -15.82 7.09 18.52
C SER A 18 -16.23 6.20 17.35
N PRO A 19 -16.68 4.96 17.59
CA PRO A 19 -17.14 4.08 16.53
C PRO A 19 -18.26 4.70 15.67
N ALA A 20 -19.17 5.46 16.29
CA ALA A 20 -20.24 6.14 15.57
C ALA A 20 -19.69 7.20 14.62
N LYS A 21 -18.79 8.08 15.10
CA LYS A 21 -18.15 9.11 14.25
C LYS A 21 -17.27 8.50 13.17
N ALA A 22 -16.57 7.40 13.47
CA ALA A 22 -15.79 6.67 12.48
C ALA A 22 -16.69 6.15 11.35
N GLY A 23 -17.81 5.50 11.67
CA GLY A 23 -18.79 5.06 10.70
C GLY A 23 -19.42 6.22 9.90
N ASP A 24 -19.72 7.35 10.56
CA ASP A 24 -20.22 8.56 9.87
C ASP A 24 -19.16 9.11 8.90
N ALA A 25 -17.91 9.15 9.27
CA ALA A 25 -16.81 9.60 8.41
C ALA A 25 -16.63 8.68 7.19
N VAL A 26 -16.71 7.35 7.38
CA VAL A 26 -16.67 6.40 6.26
C VAL A 26 -17.82 6.65 5.29
N ARG A 27 -19.06 6.76 5.81
CA ARG A 27 -20.22 7.05 4.96
C ARG A 27 -20.10 8.38 4.22
N ALA A 28 -19.56 9.41 4.86
CA ALA A 28 -19.32 10.70 4.23
C ALA A 28 -18.28 10.64 3.10
N ILE A 29 -17.21 9.85 3.26
CA ILE A 29 -16.19 9.62 2.22
C ILE A 29 -16.82 8.84 1.04
N VAL A 30 -17.58 7.78 1.32
CA VAL A 30 -18.25 7.00 0.27
C VAL A 30 -19.28 7.85 -0.49
N ALA A 31 -20.09 8.66 0.21
CA ALA A 31 -21.03 9.56 -0.43
C ALA A 31 -20.35 10.59 -1.34
N ASP A 32 -19.22 11.16 -0.90
CA ASP A 32 -18.44 12.08 -1.72
C ASP A 32 -17.82 11.38 -2.95
N ALA A 33 -17.35 10.13 -2.80
CA ALA A 33 -16.89 9.34 -3.94
C ALA A 33 -18.01 9.04 -4.94
N ASP A 34 -19.22 8.72 -4.47
CA ASP A 34 -20.40 8.52 -5.31
C ASP A 34 -20.80 9.79 -6.08
N GLU A 35 -20.73 10.96 -5.44
CA GLU A 35 -21.08 12.26 -6.05
C GLU A 35 -20.08 12.68 -7.15
N GLN A 36 -18.81 12.32 -6.99
CA GLN A 36 -17.75 12.67 -7.94
C GLN A 36 -17.64 11.69 -9.11
N PHE A 37 -18.28 10.53 -9.02
CA PHE A 37 -18.13 9.49 -10.03
C PHE A 37 -18.75 9.90 -11.37
N ASP A 38 -17.96 9.74 -12.41
CA ASP A 38 -18.38 9.91 -13.81
C ASP A 38 -18.06 8.61 -14.57
N PRO A 39 -19.00 8.01 -15.31
CA PRO A 39 -18.78 6.71 -15.95
C PRO A 39 -17.75 6.74 -17.10
N GLU A 40 -17.38 7.91 -17.64
CA GLU A 40 -16.41 8.06 -18.72
C GLU A 40 -15.01 8.36 -18.20
N THR A 41 -14.91 9.19 -17.15
CA THR A 41 -13.63 9.66 -16.60
C THR A 41 -13.33 9.11 -15.21
N PHE A 42 -14.26 8.34 -14.61
CA PHE A 42 -14.21 7.82 -13.25
C PHE A 42 -14.09 8.97 -12.24
N TRP A 43 -13.04 8.96 -11.45
CA TRP A 43 -12.70 10.05 -10.54
C TRP A 43 -11.53 10.86 -11.10
N ARG A 44 -11.71 12.17 -11.12
CA ARG A 44 -10.64 13.07 -11.54
C ARG A 44 -9.60 13.22 -10.43
N PRO A 45 -8.31 13.36 -10.76
CA PRO A 45 -7.28 13.64 -9.77
C PRO A 45 -7.65 14.85 -8.92
N ALA A 46 -7.46 14.74 -7.62
CA ALA A 46 -7.74 15.81 -6.67
C ALA A 46 -6.48 16.59 -6.26
N ASP A 47 -5.31 16.05 -6.55
CA ASP A 47 -4.03 16.69 -6.26
C ASP A 47 -2.91 16.31 -7.26
N PRO A 48 -1.78 17.04 -7.25
CA PRO A 48 -0.68 16.78 -8.18
C PRO A 48 0.02 15.42 -8.04
N TRP A 49 -0.19 14.72 -6.93
CA TRP A 49 0.36 13.38 -6.74
C TRP A 49 -0.36 12.35 -7.59
N ASP A 50 -1.67 12.51 -7.74
CA ASP A 50 -2.51 11.60 -8.52
C ASP A 50 -2.41 11.88 -10.01
N ASP A 51 -2.24 13.14 -10.39
CA ASP A 51 -2.22 13.58 -11.81
C ASP A 51 -0.82 13.81 -12.38
N TRP A 52 0.22 13.40 -11.65
CA TRP A 52 1.63 13.55 -12.08
C TRP A 52 2.00 15.00 -12.46
N GLY A 53 1.45 15.97 -11.76
CA GLY A 53 1.64 17.38 -12.04
C GLY A 53 0.93 17.85 -13.32
N GLY A 54 -0.26 17.33 -13.60
CA GLY A 54 -1.06 17.65 -14.77
C GLY A 54 -0.70 16.86 -16.04
N LYS A 55 0.03 15.75 -15.91
CA LYS A 55 0.51 14.93 -17.02
C LYS A 55 -0.15 13.56 -17.11
N ALA A 56 -1.06 13.25 -16.20
CA ALA A 56 -1.80 12.00 -16.23
C ALA A 56 -2.75 11.96 -17.43
N THR A 57 -2.78 10.81 -18.11
CA THR A 57 -3.77 10.55 -19.16
C THR A 57 -5.06 10.07 -18.50
N LEU A 58 -6.16 10.79 -18.67
CA LEU A 58 -7.46 10.40 -18.16
C LEU A 58 -8.16 9.41 -19.10
N PRO A 59 -8.95 8.47 -18.53
CA PRO A 59 -9.25 8.27 -17.11
C PRO A 59 -8.11 7.57 -16.36
N LEU A 60 -7.93 7.87 -15.06
CA LEU A 60 -7.04 7.10 -14.20
C LEU A 60 -7.69 5.77 -13.83
N THR A 61 -7.02 4.67 -14.14
CA THR A 61 -7.55 3.31 -13.99
C THR A 61 -6.75 2.46 -13.02
N ALA A 62 -5.51 2.84 -12.74
CA ALA A 62 -4.54 2.07 -11.95
C ALA A 62 -5.04 1.76 -10.53
N LEU A 63 -4.41 0.77 -9.91
CA LEU A 63 -4.72 0.38 -8.53
C LEU A 63 -4.29 1.45 -7.51
N SER A 64 -3.18 2.14 -7.76
CA SER A 64 -2.66 3.14 -6.82
C SER A 64 -3.53 4.38 -6.73
N ALA A 65 -3.74 5.08 -7.82
CA ALA A 65 -4.38 6.40 -7.87
C ALA A 65 -5.59 6.45 -8.82
N GLY A 66 -6.14 5.29 -9.18
CA GLY A 66 -7.20 5.19 -10.18
C GLY A 66 -8.43 4.38 -9.74
N ALA A 67 -9.28 4.12 -10.74
CA ALA A 67 -10.59 3.51 -10.55
C ALA A 67 -10.54 2.09 -9.97
N ALA A 68 -9.52 1.30 -10.30
CA ALA A 68 -9.40 -0.05 -9.76
C ALA A 68 -9.23 -0.04 -8.23
N GLY A 69 -8.34 0.82 -7.72
CA GLY A 69 -8.15 0.94 -6.26
C GLY A 69 -9.38 1.49 -5.55
N ALA A 70 -10.00 2.52 -6.10
CA ALA A 70 -11.24 3.07 -5.55
C ALA A 70 -12.36 2.01 -5.50
N ALA A 71 -12.58 1.27 -6.60
CA ALA A 71 -13.57 0.20 -6.67
C ALA A 71 -13.31 -0.90 -5.64
N PHE A 72 -12.05 -1.34 -5.50
CA PHE A 72 -11.66 -2.32 -4.50
C PHE A 72 -11.99 -1.83 -3.08
N GLY A 73 -11.57 -0.63 -2.74
CA GLY A 73 -11.79 -0.08 -1.40
C GLY A 73 -13.28 0.10 -1.08
N LEU A 74 -14.06 0.59 -2.03
CA LEU A 74 -15.52 0.74 -1.87
C LEU A 74 -16.21 -0.62 -1.69
N ASP A 75 -15.78 -1.66 -2.39
CA ASP A 75 -16.30 -3.02 -2.22
C ASP A 75 -15.95 -3.61 -0.85
N VAL A 76 -14.73 -3.39 -0.35
CA VAL A 76 -14.35 -3.79 1.01
C VAL A 76 -15.25 -3.13 2.05
N LEU A 77 -15.49 -1.81 1.95
CA LEU A 77 -16.35 -1.09 2.88
C LEU A 77 -17.81 -1.60 2.82
N ARG A 78 -18.30 -1.95 1.61
CA ARG A 78 -19.61 -2.56 1.42
C ARG A 78 -19.69 -3.96 2.06
N ARG A 79 -18.70 -4.82 1.80
CA ARG A 79 -18.66 -6.18 2.38
C ARG A 79 -18.58 -6.17 3.91
N ARG A 80 -17.91 -5.17 4.49
CA ARG A 80 -17.85 -4.97 5.95
C ARG A 80 -19.13 -4.33 6.52
N GLY A 81 -20.10 -3.93 5.67
CA GLY A 81 -21.35 -3.33 6.10
C GLY A 81 -21.21 -1.95 6.74
N VAL A 82 -20.09 -1.25 6.54
CA VAL A 82 -19.84 0.08 7.12
C VAL A 82 -20.47 1.19 6.26
N ALA A 83 -20.47 1.01 4.95
CA ALA A 83 -21.11 1.90 4.00
C ALA A 83 -21.61 1.13 2.76
N GLU A 84 -22.65 1.68 2.10
CA GLU A 84 -23.22 1.13 0.87
C GLU A 84 -23.02 2.16 -0.26
N PRO A 85 -22.05 1.97 -1.17
CA PRO A 85 -21.86 2.85 -2.31
C PRO A 85 -23.04 2.72 -3.29
N ARG A 86 -23.46 3.84 -3.88
CA ARG A 86 -24.50 3.86 -4.94
C ARG A 86 -23.99 3.32 -6.26
N ILE A 87 -22.71 3.53 -6.55
CA ILE A 87 -22.03 2.94 -7.69
C ILE A 87 -21.77 1.45 -7.44
N ASP A 88 -21.78 0.66 -8.52
CA ASP A 88 -21.42 -0.76 -8.46
C ASP A 88 -19.91 -0.94 -8.65
N PRO A 89 -19.14 -1.29 -7.59
CA PRO A 89 -17.69 -1.42 -7.68
C PRO A 89 -17.23 -2.46 -8.71
N ALA A 90 -17.99 -3.56 -8.90
CA ALA A 90 -17.64 -4.58 -9.87
C ALA A 90 -17.74 -4.05 -11.32
N ARG A 91 -18.77 -3.27 -11.61
CA ARG A 91 -18.90 -2.60 -12.92
C ARG A 91 -17.79 -1.59 -13.17
N VAL A 92 -17.40 -0.84 -12.14
CA VAL A 92 -16.27 0.11 -12.23
C VAL A 92 -14.97 -0.64 -12.51
N ALA A 93 -14.67 -1.74 -11.81
CA ALA A 93 -13.48 -2.56 -12.04
C ALA A 93 -13.41 -3.07 -13.49
N VAL A 94 -14.52 -3.57 -14.02
CA VAL A 94 -14.64 -4.01 -15.42
C VAL A 94 -14.44 -2.85 -16.40
N ALA A 95 -15.01 -1.68 -16.11
CA ALA A 95 -14.84 -0.50 -16.95
C ALA A 95 -13.38 0.00 -16.93
N ALA A 96 -12.70 -0.05 -15.77
CA ALA A 96 -11.30 0.33 -15.62
C ALA A 96 -10.37 -0.54 -16.49
N THR A 97 -10.58 -1.88 -16.53
CA THR A 97 -9.78 -2.76 -17.43
C THR A 97 -9.97 -2.41 -18.90
N ARG A 98 -11.18 -2.09 -19.31
CA ARG A 98 -11.46 -1.67 -20.69
C ARG A 98 -10.87 -0.31 -21.03
N ALA A 99 -10.89 0.61 -20.09
CA ALA A 99 -10.30 1.94 -20.26
C ALA A 99 -8.79 1.86 -20.34
N TRP A 100 -8.12 1.11 -19.46
CA TRP A 100 -6.69 0.83 -19.55
C TRP A 100 -6.27 0.35 -20.94
N ARG A 101 -6.94 -0.67 -21.48
CA ARG A 101 -6.62 -1.24 -22.80
C ARG A 101 -6.77 -0.26 -23.95
N ARG A 102 -7.67 0.73 -23.82
CA ARG A 102 -7.83 1.77 -24.84
C ARG A 102 -6.79 2.88 -24.72
N SER A 103 -6.44 3.25 -23.51
CA SER A 103 -5.51 4.33 -23.20
C SER A 103 -4.89 4.08 -21.83
N PRO A 104 -3.71 3.43 -21.77
CA PRO A 104 -3.00 3.25 -20.50
C PRO A 104 -2.71 4.61 -19.86
N ASP A 105 -3.01 4.74 -18.58
CA ASP A 105 -2.82 5.96 -17.80
C ASP A 105 -1.44 6.08 -17.17
N THR A 106 -0.56 5.12 -17.45
CA THR A 106 0.82 5.15 -16.98
C THR A 106 1.61 6.23 -17.71
N PRO A 107 2.29 7.13 -16.99
CA PRO A 107 3.15 8.11 -17.64
C PRO A 107 4.24 7.45 -18.49
N GLU A 108 4.45 7.93 -19.70
CA GLU A 108 5.56 7.52 -20.59
C GLU A 108 6.96 7.67 -19.95
N ARG A 109 7.01 8.32 -18.79
CA ARG A 109 8.22 8.66 -18.04
C ARG A 109 8.79 7.58 -17.13
N LEU A 110 8.06 6.52 -16.87
CA LEU A 110 8.65 5.39 -16.18
C LEU A 110 9.53 4.67 -17.20
N GLU A 111 10.73 5.24 -17.40
CA GLU A 111 11.72 4.70 -18.33
C GLU A 111 12.04 3.23 -18.02
N PRO A 112 12.34 2.44 -19.08
CA PRO A 112 12.84 1.08 -18.88
C PRO A 112 14.00 1.06 -17.86
N PRO A 113 14.10 0.03 -17.01
CA PRO A 113 13.61 -1.33 -17.23
C PRO A 113 12.21 -1.66 -16.66
N VAL A 114 11.44 -0.68 -16.19
CA VAL A 114 10.16 -0.95 -15.54
C VAL A 114 9.13 -1.35 -16.58
N SER A 115 8.67 -2.60 -16.58
CA SER A 115 7.50 -3.03 -17.35
C SER A 115 6.24 -2.44 -16.72
N THR A 116 5.91 -1.21 -17.10
CA THR A 116 4.74 -0.51 -16.59
C THR A 116 3.44 -1.26 -16.85
N HIS A 117 3.34 -1.99 -17.96
CA HIS A 117 2.16 -2.77 -18.30
C HIS A 117 1.87 -3.92 -17.34
N ALA A 118 2.88 -4.58 -16.80
CA ALA A 118 2.72 -5.68 -15.86
C ALA A 118 2.75 -5.24 -14.38
N SER A 119 2.93 -3.95 -14.09
CA SER A 119 2.92 -3.41 -12.73
C SER A 119 1.60 -3.67 -12.03
N LEU A 120 1.67 -4.07 -10.74
CA LEU A 120 0.48 -4.22 -9.90
C LEU A 120 -0.17 -2.86 -9.63
N LEU A 121 0.62 -1.89 -9.16
CA LEU A 121 0.06 -0.64 -8.66
C LEU A 121 -0.21 0.38 -9.76
N MET A 122 0.56 0.34 -10.86
CA MET A 122 0.49 1.34 -11.92
C MET A 122 0.18 0.78 -13.31
N GLY A 123 0.14 -0.54 -13.48
CA GLY A 123 -0.08 -1.22 -14.75
C GLY A 123 -1.44 -1.90 -14.85
N GLU A 124 -1.58 -2.74 -15.88
CA GLU A 124 -2.82 -3.49 -16.18
C GLU A 124 -3.14 -4.57 -15.13
N THR A 125 -2.11 -5.07 -14.42
CA THR A 125 -2.28 -6.12 -13.40
C THR A 125 -3.27 -5.70 -12.32
N GLY A 126 -3.21 -4.46 -11.84
CA GLY A 126 -4.13 -3.95 -10.82
C GLY A 126 -5.60 -3.98 -11.26
N PRO A 127 -5.98 -3.31 -12.35
CA PRO A 127 -7.34 -3.38 -12.90
C PRO A 127 -7.83 -4.81 -13.17
N LEU A 128 -6.98 -5.67 -13.74
CA LEU A 128 -7.33 -7.08 -14.01
C LEU A 128 -7.56 -7.87 -12.72
N LEU A 129 -6.69 -7.69 -11.72
CA LEU A 129 -6.85 -8.33 -10.40
C LEU A 129 -8.18 -7.93 -9.76
N VAL A 130 -8.46 -6.63 -9.70
CA VAL A 130 -9.70 -6.13 -9.09
C VAL A 130 -10.94 -6.62 -9.87
N ALA A 131 -10.88 -6.68 -11.20
CA ALA A 131 -11.96 -7.26 -11.99
C ALA A 131 -12.17 -8.75 -11.70
N CYS A 132 -11.09 -9.53 -11.54
CA CYS A 132 -11.19 -10.93 -11.13
C CYS A 132 -11.84 -11.09 -9.76
N LEU A 133 -11.44 -10.25 -8.78
CA LEU A 133 -11.94 -10.33 -7.42
C LEU A 133 -13.41 -9.91 -7.29
N LEU A 134 -13.84 -8.88 -8.03
CA LEU A 134 -15.15 -8.26 -7.86
C LEU A 134 -16.20 -8.77 -8.86
N ALA A 135 -15.80 -9.07 -10.09
CA ALA A 135 -16.70 -9.53 -11.14
C ALA A 135 -16.52 -11.04 -11.50
N GLY A 136 -15.54 -11.69 -10.89
CA GLY A 136 -15.16 -13.07 -11.15
C GLY A 136 -14.05 -13.21 -12.19
N PRO A 137 -13.29 -14.33 -12.15
CA PRO A 137 -12.10 -14.52 -12.98
C PRO A 137 -12.41 -14.72 -14.46
N SER A 138 -13.63 -15.13 -14.81
CA SER A 138 -14.02 -15.40 -16.21
C SER A 138 -13.87 -14.17 -17.10
N GLY A 139 -13.06 -14.29 -18.15
CA GLY A 139 -12.77 -13.22 -19.11
C GLY A 139 -11.62 -12.26 -18.71
N TYR A 140 -11.06 -12.40 -17.51
CA TYR A 140 -9.95 -11.56 -17.03
C TYR A 140 -8.73 -12.38 -16.62
N ALA A 141 -8.92 -13.59 -16.11
CA ALA A 141 -7.86 -14.41 -15.54
C ALA A 141 -6.72 -14.73 -16.51
N ASP A 142 -7.02 -15.02 -17.78
CA ASP A 142 -5.98 -15.33 -18.78
C ASP A 142 -5.11 -14.10 -19.07
N ALA A 143 -5.73 -12.92 -19.25
CA ALA A 143 -4.98 -11.68 -19.44
C ALA A 143 -4.17 -11.31 -18.19
N LEU A 144 -4.70 -11.53 -16.98
CA LEU A 144 -3.97 -11.33 -15.74
C LEU A 144 -2.77 -12.29 -15.66
N HIS A 145 -2.96 -13.55 -16.01
CA HIS A 145 -1.88 -14.54 -16.03
C HIS A 145 -0.77 -14.14 -17.00
N ASP A 146 -1.12 -13.64 -18.20
CA ASP A 146 -0.13 -13.12 -19.16
C ASP A 146 0.71 -11.99 -18.55
N ARG A 147 0.11 -11.09 -17.74
CA ARG A 147 0.84 -10.03 -17.04
C ARG A 147 1.75 -10.59 -15.94
N VAL A 148 1.28 -11.58 -15.17
CA VAL A 148 2.08 -12.25 -14.14
C VAL A 148 3.30 -12.92 -14.76
N VAL A 149 3.11 -13.71 -15.82
CA VAL A 149 4.20 -14.40 -16.54
C VAL A 149 5.19 -13.38 -17.13
N ALA A 150 4.71 -12.31 -17.74
CA ALA A 150 5.56 -11.26 -18.30
C ALA A 150 6.45 -10.57 -17.25
N ASN A 151 6.05 -10.61 -15.98
CA ASN A 151 6.77 -9.94 -14.88
C ASN A 151 7.63 -10.89 -14.03
N GLU A 152 7.57 -12.21 -14.23
CA GLU A 152 8.31 -13.20 -13.42
C GLU A 152 9.82 -12.92 -13.39
N THR A 153 10.37 -12.41 -14.49
CA THR A 153 11.80 -12.11 -14.64
C THR A 153 12.11 -10.62 -14.73
N CYS A 154 11.15 -9.74 -14.38
CA CYS A 154 11.36 -8.30 -14.38
C CYS A 154 12.57 -7.94 -13.52
N GLU A 155 13.43 -7.03 -14.01
CA GLU A 155 14.64 -6.63 -13.29
C GLU A 155 14.34 -5.80 -12.03
N THR A 156 13.14 -5.25 -11.94
CA THR A 156 12.67 -4.50 -10.78
C THR A 156 12.22 -5.44 -9.67
N ASN A 157 12.92 -5.42 -8.54
CA ASN A 157 12.67 -6.32 -7.42
C ASN A 157 11.88 -5.60 -6.30
N GLU A 158 10.64 -5.16 -6.60
CA GLU A 158 9.83 -4.42 -5.63
C GLU A 158 8.33 -4.49 -5.94
N LEU A 159 7.50 -4.11 -4.95
CA LEU A 159 6.05 -4.24 -5.01
C LEU A 159 5.40 -3.44 -6.16
N PHE A 160 5.88 -2.22 -6.41
CA PHE A 160 5.18 -1.25 -7.26
C PHE A 160 5.10 -1.75 -8.70
N SER A 161 6.24 -2.12 -9.26
CA SER A 161 6.40 -2.45 -10.68
C SER A 161 6.91 -3.86 -10.95
N GLY A 162 7.55 -4.48 -9.96
CA GLY A 162 8.28 -5.74 -10.10
C GLY A 162 7.47 -7.00 -9.86
N ALA A 163 8.18 -8.13 -9.92
CA ALA A 163 7.63 -9.44 -9.67
C ALA A 163 6.93 -9.58 -8.31
N PRO A 164 7.42 -8.98 -7.19
CA PRO A 164 6.70 -9.01 -5.93
C PRO A 164 5.25 -8.54 -6.03
N GLY A 165 4.97 -7.48 -6.78
CA GLY A 165 3.60 -7.03 -7.00
C GLY A 165 2.72 -8.05 -7.74
N THR A 166 3.23 -8.66 -8.81
CA THR A 166 2.48 -9.69 -9.54
C THR A 166 2.38 -11.01 -8.79
N MET A 167 3.29 -11.30 -7.86
CA MET A 167 3.17 -12.43 -6.93
C MET A 167 1.95 -12.27 -6.00
N VAL A 168 1.62 -11.05 -5.57
CA VAL A 168 0.36 -10.78 -4.83
C VAL A 168 -0.83 -11.21 -5.68
N ALA A 169 -0.90 -10.81 -6.95
CA ALA A 169 -1.99 -11.19 -7.84
C ALA A 169 -2.04 -12.71 -8.10
N ALA A 170 -0.89 -13.35 -8.28
CA ALA A 170 -0.81 -14.79 -8.49
C ALA A 170 -1.31 -15.56 -7.26
N ARG A 171 -0.90 -15.16 -6.04
CA ARG A 171 -1.37 -15.79 -4.80
C ARG A 171 -2.88 -15.65 -4.66
N ALA A 172 -3.41 -14.44 -4.89
CA ALA A 172 -4.83 -14.16 -4.86
C ALA A 172 -5.66 -15.07 -5.74
N LEU A 173 -5.23 -15.20 -6.99
CA LEU A 173 -5.96 -16.01 -7.95
C LEU A 173 -5.78 -17.50 -7.67
N HIS A 174 -4.64 -17.92 -7.10
CA HIS A 174 -4.49 -19.30 -6.62
C HIS A 174 -5.51 -19.61 -5.51
N ASP A 175 -5.60 -18.75 -4.50
CA ASP A 175 -6.53 -18.92 -3.38
C ASP A 175 -8.00 -18.85 -3.84
N LEU A 176 -8.31 -17.99 -4.81
CA LEU A 176 -9.65 -17.83 -5.34
C LEU A 176 -10.10 -19.01 -6.21
N THR A 177 -9.18 -19.58 -7.01
CA THR A 177 -9.56 -20.51 -8.10
C THR A 177 -9.06 -21.93 -7.89
N GLY A 178 -8.03 -22.16 -7.08
CA GLY A 178 -7.31 -23.41 -6.96
C GLY A 178 -6.54 -23.84 -8.24
N ASP A 179 -6.42 -22.95 -9.23
CA ASP A 179 -5.71 -23.25 -10.47
C ASP A 179 -4.19 -23.19 -10.26
N GLU A 180 -3.53 -24.34 -10.45
CA GLU A 180 -2.09 -24.52 -10.21
C GLU A 180 -1.19 -23.66 -11.10
N ARG A 181 -1.69 -23.10 -12.18
CA ARG A 181 -0.91 -22.17 -13.01
C ARG A 181 -0.43 -20.95 -12.23
N TRP A 182 -1.24 -20.48 -11.27
CA TRP A 182 -0.92 -19.35 -10.43
C TRP A 182 0.18 -19.67 -9.41
N ALA A 183 0.05 -20.83 -8.75
CA ALA A 183 1.09 -21.31 -7.84
C ALA A 183 2.41 -21.55 -8.59
N SER A 184 2.36 -22.07 -9.81
CA SER A 184 3.54 -22.28 -10.66
C SER A 184 4.23 -20.95 -11.03
N SER A 185 3.47 -19.92 -11.43
CA SER A 185 4.01 -18.59 -11.71
C SER A 185 4.57 -17.94 -10.45
N TRP A 186 3.88 -18.09 -9.33
CA TRP A 186 4.35 -17.55 -8.05
C TRP A 186 5.71 -18.17 -7.66
N ARG A 187 5.86 -19.50 -7.76
CA ARG A 187 7.13 -20.19 -7.46
C ARG A 187 8.25 -19.74 -8.37
N ARG A 188 8.03 -19.63 -9.69
CA ARG A 188 9.06 -19.14 -10.63
C ARG A 188 9.50 -17.72 -10.30
N ALA A 189 8.57 -16.82 -10.01
CA ALA A 189 8.89 -15.47 -9.58
C ALA A 189 9.68 -15.44 -8.26
N ALA A 190 9.29 -16.29 -7.29
CA ALA A 190 9.98 -16.43 -6.02
C ALA A 190 11.42 -16.97 -6.20
N GLU A 191 11.63 -17.98 -7.05
CA GLU A 191 12.97 -18.49 -7.38
C GLU A 191 13.87 -17.40 -7.96
N VAL A 192 13.37 -16.62 -8.91
CA VAL A 192 14.10 -15.49 -9.52
C VAL A 192 14.43 -14.43 -8.48
N LEU A 193 13.44 -14.06 -7.66
CA LEU A 193 13.62 -13.04 -6.62
C LEU A 193 14.63 -13.50 -5.57
N LEU A 194 14.55 -14.75 -5.10
CA LEU A 194 15.49 -15.32 -4.14
C LEU A 194 16.92 -15.41 -4.71
N ALA A 195 17.07 -15.79 -5.98
CA ALA A 195 18.37 -15.84 -6.65
C ALA A 195 19.04 -14.46 -6.82
N ARG A 196 18.26 -13.38 -6.82
CA ARG A 196 18.76 -12.00 -6.91
C ARG A 196 19.03 -11.36 -5.54
N ARG A 197 18.69 -12.04 -4.47
CA ARG A 197 18.95 -11.54 -3.12
C ARG A 197 20.45 -11.54 -2.85
N GLU A 198 20.95 -10.41 -2.38
CA GLU A 198 22.37 -10.24 -2.13
C GLU A 198 22.79 -10.75 -0.73
N ASP A 199 24.09 -10.92 -0.49
CA ASP A 199 24.64 -11.49 0.76
C ASP A 199 24.28 -10.67 2.00
N ASP A 200 24.02 -9.36 1.84
CA ASP A 200 23.57 -8.47 2.92
C ASP A 200 22.05 -8.53 3.19
N GLY A 201 21.35 -9.42 2.48
CA GLY A 201 19.91 -9.65 2.65
C GLY A 201 19.00 -8.73 1.86
N PHE A 202 19.54 -7.77 1.13
CA PHE A 202 18.76 -6.83 0.32
C PHE A 202 18.59 -7.29 -1.13
N TRP A 203 17.73 -6.57 -1.84
CA TRP A 203 17.62 -6.55 -3.29
C TRP A 203 17.99 -5.16 -3.79
N THR A 204 18.74 -5.09 -4.87
CA THR A 204 18.97 -3.84 -5.57
C THR A 204 17.74 -3.48 -6.41
N TYR A 205 17.29 -2.26 -6.27
CA TYR A 205 16.23 -1.64 -7.06
C TYR A 205 16.82 -0.46 -7.87
N PRO A 206 17.05 -0.60 -9.15
CA PRO A 206 17.44 0.55 -9.98
C PRO A 206 16.27 1.56 -10.12
N PRO A 207 16.48 2.86 -10.00
CA PRO A 207 17.75 3.56 -9.80
C PRO A 207 18.10 3.85 -8.32
N TYR A 208 17.28 3.40 -7.36
CA TYR A 208 17.36 3.81 -5.95
C TYR A 208 18.34 2.99 -5.12
N GLY A 209 18.88 1.88 -5.63
CA GLY A 209 19.77 1.03 -4.86
C GLY A 209 19.02 0.08 -3.92
N LYS A 210 19.55 -0.16 -2.72
CA LYS A 210 18.98 -1.09 -1.72
C LYS A 210 18.06 -0.35 -0.77
N ALA A 211 16.76 -0.65 -0.81
CA ALA A 211 15.77 0.00 0.01
C ALA A 211 15.24 -0.91 1.14
N PRO A 212 15.20 -0.45 2.39
CA PRO A 212 14.57 -1.21 3.49
C PRO A 212 13.04 -1.08 3.53
N GLY A 213 12.49 0.00 2.97
CA GLY A 213 11.08 0.39 3.08
C GLY A 213 10.09 -0.54 2.37
N ALA A 214 8.79 -0.26 2.58
CA ALA A 214 7.72 -1.11 2.09
C ALA A 214 7.49 -1.00 0.58
N SER A 215 7.53 0.21 0.02
CA SER A 215 7.17 0.41 -1.40
C SER A 215 8.15 -0.25 -2.36
N HIS A 216 9.45 -0.12 -2.11
CA HIS A 216 10.49 -0.48 -3.07
C HIS A 216 11.56 -1.42 -2.49
N GLY A 217 11.27 -2.18 -1.43
CA GLY A 217 12.37 -2.87 -0.83
C GLY A 217 12.09 -4.08 0.03
N LEU A 218 13.06 -4.31 0.92
CA LEU A 218 13.24 -5.50 1.72
C LEU A 218 11.98 -5.92 2.49
N SER A 219 11.32 -4.94 3.16
CA SER A 219 10.23 -5.26 4.07
C SER A 219 9.06 -5.95 3.37
N THR A 220 8.57 -5.40 2.27
CA THR A 220 7.42 -5.97 1.55
C THR A 220 7.82 -7.16 0.68
N ASN A 221 9.02 -7.19 0.10
CA ASN A 221 9.48 -8.37 -0.62
C ASN A 221 9.52 -9.59 0.29
N THR A 222 10.05 -9.43 1.51
CA THR A 222 10.05 -10.51 2.51
C THR A 222 8.63 -10.88 2.94
N LYS A 223 7.76 -9.91 3.19
CA LYS A 223 6.35 -10.14 3.52
C LYS A 223 5.64 -10.98 2.45
N ILE A 224 5.77 -10.61 1.18
CA ILE A 224 5.15 -11.31 0.05
C ILE A 224 5.68 -12.74 -0.11
N LEU A 225 6.99 -12.92 0.03
CA LEU A 225 7.59 -14.26 0.00
C LEU A 225 7.06 -15.12 1.15
N LEU A 226 7.02 -14.59 2.38
CA LEU A 226 6.49 -15.32 3.54
C LEU A 226 4.99 -15.64 3.41
N ALA A 227 4.21 -14.76 2.75
CA ALA A 227 2.80 -15.01 2.45
C ALA A 227 2.59 -16.16 1.46
N GLY A 228 3.63 -16.61 0.76
CA GLY A 228 3.61 -17.80 -0.09
C GLY A 228 3.35 -19.10 0.69
N GLY A 229 3.68 -19.13 2.00
CA GLY A 229 3.39 -20.28 2.85
C GLY A 229 3.94 -21.59 2.27
N GLU A 230 3.03 -22.51 1.93
CA GLU A 230 3.33 -23.81 1.35
C GLU A 230 3.91 -23.78 -0.07
N LEU A 231 3.87 -22.63 -0.73
CA LEU A 231 4.49 -22.45 -2.06
C LEU A 231 6.01 -22.26 -1.97
N LEU A 232 6.54 -21.94 -0.78
CA LEU A 232 7.98 -21.86 -0.54
C LEU A 232 8.58 -23.23 -0.23
N GLU A 233 9.84 -23.44 -0.66
CA GLU A 233 10.61 -24.61 -0.27
C GLU A 233 10.84 -24.66 1.25
N PRO A 234 10.87 -25.87 1.86
CA PRO A 234 11.12 -26.03 3.29
C PRO A 234 12.38 -25.30 3.76
N GLY A 235 12.28 -24.60 4.89
CA GLY A 235 13.38 -23.85 5.50
C GLY A 235 13.71 -22.48 4.88
N VAL A 236 13.15 -22.15 3.71
CA VAL A 236 13.32 -20.82 3.10
C VAL A 236 12.66 -19.74 3.95
N ALA A 237 11.48 -20.00 4.47
CA ALA A 237 10.73 -19.04 5.28
C ALA A 237 11.51 -18.63 6.55
N ASP A 238 12.11 -19.59 7.28
CA ASP A 238 12.86 -19.31 8.50
C ASP A 238 14.15 -18.53 8.22
N ARG A 239 14.82 -18.90 7.14
CA ARG A 239 16.00 -18.16 6.68
C ARG A 239 15.65 -16.74 6.28
N LEU A 240 14.57 -16.53 5.51
CA LEU A 240 14.09 -15.19 5.12
C LEU A 240 13.77 -14.33 6.35
N ARG A 241 13.06 -14.87 7.33
CA ARG A 241 12.73 -14.14 8.57
C ARG A 241 14.00 -13.70 9.28
N SER A 242 14.92 -14.61 9.52
CA SER A 242 16.16 -14.35 10.26
C SER A 242 17.05 -13.32 9.56
N GLU A 243 17.32 -13.55 8.28
CA GLU A 243 18.25 -12.68 7.50
C GLU A 243 17.64 -11.29 7.23
N SER A 244 16.31 -11.22 6.95
CA SER A 244 15.65 -9.94 6.74
C SER A 244 15.53 -9.13 8.03
N ALA A 245 15.26 -9.78 9.17
CA ALA A 245 15.29 -9.12 10.47
C ALA A 245 16.68 -8.55 10.78
N ALA A 246 17.75 -9.32 10.52
CA ALA A 246 19.13 -8.86 10.70
C ALA A 246 19.47 -7.67 9.78
N ALA A 247 19.07 -7.72 8.51
CA ALA A 247 19.29 -6.65 7.55
C ALA A 247 18.56 -5.36 7.94
N LEU A 248 17.29 -5.45 8.40
CA LEU A 248 16.53 -4.30 8.92
C LEU A 248 17.19 -3.74 10.17
N ALA A 249 17.63 -4.58 11.11
CA ALA A 249 18.32 -4.12 12.31
C ALA A 249 19.65 -3.42 11.99
N ALA A 250 20.43 -3.94 11.06
CA ALA A 250 21.70 -3.34 10.64
C ALA A 250 21.53 -2.00 9.91
N SER A 251 20.39 -1.77 9.26
CA SER A 251 20.10 -0.56 8.50
C SER A 251 19.28 0.48 9.26
N ALA A 252 18.76 0.14 10.44
CA ALA A 252 18.00 1.05 11.27
C ALA A 252 18.87 2.18 11.85
N VAL A 253 18.36 3.39 11.86
CA VAL A 253 18.89 4.51 12.63
C VAL A 253 18.03 4.66 13.86
N VAL A 254 18.63 4.39 15.03
CA VAL A 254 17.95 4.46 16.32
C VAL A 254 18.51 5.62 17.16
N GLU A 255 17.62 6.50 17.62
CA GLU A 255 17.97 7.64 18.48
C GLU A 255 16.89 7.86 19.53
N GLU A 256 17.25 7.92 20.78
CA GLU A 256 16.33 8.14 21.92
C GLU A 256 15.12 7.17 21.95
N GLY A 257 15.32 5.90 21.52
CA GLY A 257 14.28 4.89 21.50
C GLY A 257 13.33 4.98 20.30
N LEU A 258 13.66 5.79 19.30
CA LEU A 258 12.92 5.94 18.04
C LEU A 258 13.75 5.35 16.90
N ALA A 259 13.14 4.50 16.07
CA ALA A 259 13.81 3.87 14.93
C ALA A 259 13.23 4.34 13.59
N ASN A 260 14.11 4.67 12.65
CA ASN A 260 13.74 4.96 11.26
C ASN A 260 14.74 4.34 10.28
N TRP A 261 14.36 4.28 9.02
CA TRP A 261 15.17 3.71 7.94
C TRP A 261 15.35 4.69 6.80
N PRO A 262 16.53 4.70 6.14
CA PRO A 262 16.77 5.51 4.95
C PRO A 262 15.87 5.08 3.78
N ILE A 263 15.75 5.95 2.78
CA ILE A 263 15.11 5.58 1.50
C ILE A 263 15.94 4.49 0.81
N ALA A 264 17.26 4.66 0.80
CA ALA A 264 18.21 3.71 0.28
C ALA A 264 19.43 3.56 1.23
N ILE A 265 20.00 2.37 1.27
CA ILE A 265 21.17 2.07 2.10
C ILE A 265 22.36 2.88 1.60
N GLY A 266 23.07 3.53 2.53
CA GLY A 266 24.23 4.37 2.22
C GLY A 266 23.96 5.86 2.17
N ASP A 267 22.71 6.27 1.97
CA ASP A 267 22.35 7.68 1.79
C ASP A 267 22.00 8.41 3.12
N GLY A 268 22.02 7.68 4.24
CA GLY A 268 21.53 8.21 5.52
C GLY A 268 20.01 8.41 5.51
N LEU A 269 19.46 9.01 6.59
CA LEU A 269 17.99 9.21 6.70
C LEU A 269 17.47 10.33 5.78
N VAL A 270 18.29 11.30 5.47
CA VAL A 270 17.89 12.46 4.66
C VAL A 270 17.78 12.04 3.20
N GLY A 271 16.57 12.15 2.63
CA GLY A 271 16.35 11.85 1.22
C GLY A 271 16.93 12.91 0.26
N PHE A 272 16.84 12.65 -1.04
CA PHE A 272 17.35 13.52 -2.10
C PHE A 272 16.74 14.93 -2.10
N ASP A 273 15.58 15.11 -1.48
CA ASP A 273 14.87 16.40 -1.31
C ASP A 273 15.14 17.06 0.06
N GLY A 274 16.09 16.56 0.82
CA GLY A 274 16.49 17.12 2.11
C GLY A 274 15.56 16.80 3.27
N VAL A 275 14.62 15.85 3.12
CA VAL A 275 13.66 15.48 4.16
C VAL A 275 13.81 14.02 4.61
N ILE A 276 13.46 13.76 5.88
CA ILE A 276 13.40 12.40 6.45
C ILE A 276 11.94 11.96 6.44
N ARG A 277 11.70 10.80 5.83
CA ARG A 277 10.36 10.24 5.69
C ARG A 277 10.03 9.24 6.79
N THR A 278 8.76 9.26 7.21
CA THR A 278 8.18 8.30 8.16
C THR A 278 6.91 7.65 7.59
N GLN A 279 6.69 7.79 6.28
CA GLN A 279 5.48 7.32 5.59
C GLN A 279 5.55 5.82 5.30
N TRP A 280 4.42 5.23 4.85
CA TRP A 280 4.38 3.82 4.50
C TRP A 280 5.32 3.47 3.33
N CYS A 281 5.35 4.26 2.28
CA CYS A 281 6.24 3.97 1.14
C CYS A 281 7.73 4.03 1.53
N HIS A 282 8.13 4.92 2.43
CA HIS A 282 9.50 5.08 2.89
C HIS A 282 9.57 5.44 4.38
N GLY A 283 10.34 4.68 5.14
CA GLY A 283 10.61 4.95 6.56
C GLY A 283 9.81 4.06 7.50
N ALA A 284 9.77 4.48 8.78
CA ALA A 284 9.32 3.67 9.90
C ALA A 284 7.92 3.06 9.74
N ALA A 285 6.95 3.82 9.22
CA ALA A 285 5.59 3.32 9.11
C ALA A 285 5.49 2.11 8.18
N GLY A 286 6.13 2.16 7.00
CA GLY A 286 6.10 1.03 6.08
C GLY A 286 6.92 -0.16 6.55
N VAL A 287 8.09 0.10 7.16
CA VAL A 287 8.89 -0.98 7.74
C VAL A 287 8.10 -1.67 8.86
N ALA A 288 7.51 -0.92 9.79
CA ALA A 288 6.71 -1.51 10.87
C ALA A 288 5.53 -2.33 10.34
N GLU A 289 4.78 -1.81 9.36
CA GLU A 289 3.65 -2.51 8.77
C GLU A 289 4.09 -3.80 8.07
N ALA A 290 5.09 -3.72 7.19
CA ALA A 290 5.46 -4.86 6.35
C ALA A 290 6.33 -5.90 7.08
N SER A 291 7.04 -5.53 8.15
CA SER A 291 7.97 -6.44 8.84
C SER A 291 7.51 -6.92 10.22
N ALA A 292 6.31 -6.53 10.68
CA ALA A 292 5.81 -6.92 12.00
C ALA A 292 5.84 -8.43 12.26
N GLY A 293 5.71 -9.26 11.22
CA GLY A 293 5.74 -10.72 11.31
C GLY A 293 7.14 -11.33 11.47
N PHE A 294 8.23 -10.54 11.31
CA PHE A 294 9.59 -11.11 11.33
C PHE A 294 10.65 -10.21 11.97
N VAL A 295 10.45 -8.92 12.11
CA VAL A 295 11.42 -8.02 12.77
C VAL A 295 11.44 -8.25 14.28
N ASP A 296 12.56 -7.92 14.93
CA ASP A 296 12.66 -7.90 16.39
C ASP A 296 11.61 -6.97 17.01
N GLU A 297 10.93 -7.44 18.07
CA GLU A 297 9.82 -6.72 18.67
C GLU A 297 10.25 -5.37 19.28
N ALA A 298 11.45 -5.28 19.87
CA ALA A 298 11.94 -4.03 20.41
C ALA A 298 12.15 -2.99 19.30
N LEU A 299 12.66 -3.42 18.14
CA LEU A 299 12.83 -2.55 16.98
C LEU A 299 11.49 -2.15 16.35
N LEU A 300 10.51 -3.07 16.31
CA LEU A 300 9.15 -2.78 15.90
C LEU A 300 8.50 -1.71 16.78
N LEU A 301 8.65 -1.84 18.11
CA LEU A 301 8.13 -0.88 19.08
C LEU A 301 8.77 0.50 18.88
N GLN A 302 10.08 0.57 18.65
CA GLN A 302 10.79 1.83 18.39
C GLN A 302 10.32 2.49 17.09
N ALA A 303 9.98 1.71 16.06
CA ALA A 303 9.37 2.22 14.83
C ALA A 303 7.95 2.77 15.08
N GLY A 304 7.14 2.03 15.84
CA GLY A 304 5.81 2.48 16.27
C GLY A 304 5.86 3.75 17.10
N GLU A 305 6.81 3.85 18.05
CA GLU A 305 7.02 5.08 18.83
C GLU A 305 7.42 6.27 17.96
N LEU A 306 8.26 6.05 16.93
CA LEU A 306 8.56 7.10 15.98
C LEU A 306 7.31 7.58 15.23
N VAL A 307 6.50 6.66 14.70
CA VAL A 307 5.26 7.02 14.00
C VAL A 307 4.32 7.82 14.90
N TRP A 308 4.18 7.40 16.15
CA TRP A 308 3.37 8.11 17.15
C TRP A 308 3.92 9.49 17.49
N HIS A 309 5.22 9.59 17.74
CA HIS A 309 5.89 10.82 18.14
C HIS A 309 5.93 11.86 17.01
N ALA A 310 6.18 11.43 15.79
CA ALA A 310 6.16 12.29 14.61
C ALA A 310 4.77 12.87 14.35
N GLY A 311 3.72 12.10 14.66
CA GLY A 311 2.34 12.46 14.38
C GLY A 311 1.90 12.17 12.94
N PRO A 312 0.64 12.45 12.59
CA PRO A 312 0.11 12.24 11.27
C PRO A 312 0.84 13.04 10.19
N PRO A 313 1.09 12.50 9.00
CA PRO A 313 1.55 13.29 7.86
C PRO A 313 0.61 14.47 7.58
N SER A 314 1.16 15.57 7.07
CA SER A 314 0.38 16.76 6.79
C SER A 314 -0.71 16.50 5.75
N MET A 315 -1.81 17.24 5.81
CA MET A 315 -2.95 17.14 4.88
C MET A 315 -2.53 17.26 3.41
N GLU A 316 -1.47 17.98 3.11
CA GLU A 316 -0.93 18.11 1.74
C GLU A 316 -0.36 16.79 1.19
N LYS A 317 0.05 15.86 2.09
CA LYS A 317 0.47 14.51 1.72
C LYS A 317 -0.70 13.56 1.49
N GLY A 318 -1.92 13.98 1.80
CA GLY A 318 -3.12 13.16 1.67
C GLY A 318 -3.42 12.31 2.90
N THR A 319 -4.55 11.65 2.82
CA THR A 319 -5.08 10.78 3.89
C THR A 319 -4.81 9.30 3.64
N GLY A 320 -4.34 8.96 2.43
CA GLY A 320 -4.22 7.59 1.94
C GLY A 320 -3.10 6.75 2.58
N ILE A 321 -2.90 5.57 2.01
CA ILE A 321 -1.97 4.56 2.54
C ILE A 321 -0.51 4.90 2.22
N CYS A 322 -0.21 5.29 0.99
CA CYS A 322 1.17 5.39 0.49
C CYS A 322 2.03 6.36 1.32
N HIS A 323 1.58 7.60 1.46
CA HIS A 323 2.34 8.67 2.12
C HIS A 323 1.48 9.54 3.05
N GLY A 324 0.23 9.14 3.26
CA GLY A 324 -0.73 9.83 4.12
C GLY A 324 -0.92 9.18 5.48
N THR A 325 -1.91 9.68 6.20
CA THR A 325 -2.18 9.31 7.58
C THR A 325 -2.65 7.86 7.72
N ALA A 326 -3.35 7.29 6.70
CA ALA A 326 -3.83 5.91 6.77
C ALA A 326 -2.69 4.89 6.84
N GLY A 327 -1.61 5.08 6.07
CA GLY A 327 -0.46 4.19 6.13
C GLY A 327 0.22 4.15 7.51
N SER A 328 0.33 5.31 8.16
CA SER A 328 0.81 5.41 9.54
C SER A 328 -0.14 4.71 10.52
N GLY A 329 -1.45 4.84 10.33
CA GLY A 329 -2.46 4.16 11.15
C GLY A 329 -2.41 2.63 11.01
N PHE A 330 -2.25 2.10 9.80
CA PHE A 330 -2.08 0.66 9.56
C PHE A 330 -0.79 0.12 10.20
N ALA A 331 0.30 0.90 10.18
CA ALA A 331 1.52 0.53 10.91
C ALA A 331 1.27 0.34 12.40
N LEU A 332 0.53 1.25 13.04
CA LEU A 332 0.17 1.15 14.46
C LEU A 332 -0.77 -0.04 14.74
N LEU A 333 -1.69 -0.36 13.82
CA LEU A 333 -2.51 -1.58 13.92
C LEU A 333 -1.66 -2.84 13.82
N LYS A 334 -0.63 -2.87 12.96
CA LYS A 334 0.30 -4.01 12.88
C LYS A 334 1.13 -4.18 14.15
N VAL A 335 1.53 -3.08 14.80
CA VAL A 335 2.18 -3.15 16.11
C VAL A 335 1.23 -3.74 17.16
N HIS A 336 -0.06 -3.31 17.16
CA HIS A 336 -1.08 -3.92 18.03
C HIS A 336 -1.26 -5.41 17.74
N GLU A 337 -1.43 -5.80 16.48
CA GLU A 337 -1.57 -7.20 16.06
C GLU A 337 -0.42 -8.07 16.59
N ARG A 338 0.81 -7.57 16.54
CA ARG A 338 2.02 -8.27 16.99
C ARG A 338 2.13 -8.37 18.49
N THR A 339 1.81 -7.28 19.22
CA THR A 339 2.08 -7.16 20.67
C THR A 339 0.87 -7.44 21.53
N GLN A 340 -0.34 -7.36 20.98
CA GLN A 340 -1.62 -7.41 21.69
C GLN A 340 -1.76 -6.31 22.77
N ASP A 341 -0.95 -5.25 22.69
CA ASP A 341 -1.04 -4.11 23.60
C ASP A 341 -2.07 -3.10 23.06
N GLU A 342 -3.12 -2.88 23.83
CA GLU A 342 -4.24 -1.97 23.54
C GLU A 342 -3.79 -0.50 23.32
N LEU A 343 -2.64 -0.10 23.86
CA LEU A 343 -2.08 1.22 23.62
C LEU A 343 -1.90 1.50 22.11
N TRP A 344 -1.48 0.49 21.36
CA TRP A 344 -1.25 0.64 19.92
C TRP A 344 -2.55 0.72 19.13
N LEU A 345 -3.58 0.01 19.55
CA LEU A 345 -4.92 0.14 18.99
C LEU A 345 -5.51 1.54 19.25
N GLU A 346 -5.36 2.06 20.48
CA GLU A 346 -5.77 3.43 20.80
C GLU A 346 -5.04 4.46 19.91
N ARG A 347 -3.73 4.32 19.74
CA ARG A 347 -2.91 5.18 18.87
C ARG A 347 -3.35 5.11 17.41
N ALA A 348 -3.61 3.91 16.87
CA ALA A 348 -4.14 3.72 15.51
C ALA A 348 -5.50 4.41 15.34
N ARG A 349 -6.41 4.25 16.30
CA ARG A 349 -7.72 4.89 16.33
C ARG A 349 -7.63 6.43 16.36
N ARG A 350 -6.65 6.97 17.07
CA ARG A 350 -6.40 8.41 17.07
C ARG A 350 -5.94 8.91 15.69
N PHE A 351 -5.08 8.15 15.00
CA PHE A 351 -4.69 8.44 13.62
C PHE A 351 -5.87 8.34 12.66
N ALA A 352 -6.74 7.34 12.82
CA ALA A 352 -7.93 7.18 12.01
C ALA A 352 -8.90 8.37 12.14
N MET A 353 -9.17 8.86 13.37
CA MET A 353 -9.98 10.06 13.59
C MET A 353 -9.32 11.32 13.00
N HIS A 354 -8.00 11.43 13.09
CA HIS A 354 -7.28 12.55 12.47
C HIS A 354 -7.40 12.50 10.94
N ALA A 355 -7.27 11.32 10.31
CA ALA A 355 -7.46 11.14 8.87
C ALA A 355 -8.88 11.55 8.42
N ALA A 356 -9.91 11.18 9.20
CA ALA A 356 -11.29 11.63 8.96
C ALA A 356 -11.39 13.16 8.93
N GLY A 357 -10.79 13.82 9.91
CA GLY A 357 -10.73 15.29 9.98
C GLY A 357 -9.95 15.92 8.82
N GLN A 358 -8.85 15.29 8.37
CA GLN A 358 -8.10 15.73 7.18
C GLN A 358 -8.96 15.63 5.92
N ALA A 359 -9.64 14.50 5.69
CA ALA A 359 -10.54 14.30 4.55
C ALA A 359 -11.66 15.35 4.53
N GLU A 360 -12.26 15.65 5.68
CA GLU A 360 -13.29 16.68 5.80
C GLU A 360 -12.74 18.09 5.49
N ARG A 361 -11.58 18.45 6.07
CA ARG A 361 -10.91 19.74 5.81
C ARG A 361 -10.54 19.90 4.35
N TRP A 362 -10.03 18.83 3.71
CA TRP A 362 -9.68 18.84 2.29
C TRP A 362 -10.91 19.07 1.43
N ARG A 363 -11.99 18.31 1.66
CA ARG A 363 -13.27 18.46 0.95
C ARG A 363 -13.84 19.86 1.08
N LYS A 364 -13.83 20.44 2.31
CA LYS A 364 -14.25 21.83 2.53
C LYS A 364 -13.40 22.85 1.75
N ARG A 365 -12.10 22.62 1.67
CA ARG A 365 -11.14 23.51 0.99
C ARG A 365 -11.20 23.41 -0.54
N ARG A 366 -11.43 22.22 -1.07
CA ARG A 366 -11.34 21.92 -2.51
C ARG A 366 -12.67 21.66 -3.18
N GLY A 367 -13.77 21.60 -2.43
CA GLY A 367 -15.11 21.28 -2.93
C GLY A 367 -15.32 19.78 -3.22
N ARG A 368 -14.30 18.95 -3.05
CA ARG A 368 -14.35 17.50 -3.26
C ARG A 368 -13.21 16.81 -2.51
N GLY A 369 -13.40 15.52 -2.20
CA GLY A 369 -12.36 14.63 -1.66
C GLY A 369 -11.43 14.04 -2.72
N ARG A 370 -10.58 13.12 -2.30
CA ARG A 370 -9.68 12.30 -3.11
C ARG A 370 -10.18 10.86 -3.13
N ALA A 371 -10.91 10.46 -4.16
CA ALA A 371 -11.52 9.14 -4.24
C ALA A 371 -10.54 8.05 -4.70
N THR A 372 -9.33 8.01 -4.14
CA THR A 372 -8.30 7.01 -4.46
C THR A 372 -7.95 6.18 -3.24
N LEU A 373 -7.43 4.95 -3.47
CA LEU A 373 -7.09 4.02 -2.41
C LEU A 373 -5.76 4.37 -1.74
N TRP A 374 -4.68 4.46 -2.53
CA TRP A 374 -3.33 4.59 -1.98
C TRP A 374 -2.96 6.02 -1.62
N THR A 375 -3.51 7.00 -2.29
CA THR A 375 -3.18 8.42 -2.09
C THR A 375 -4.30 9.22 -1.43
N GLY A 376 -5.53 8.67 -1.40
CA GLY A 376 -6.73 9.42 -1.04
C GLY A 376 -7.57 8.87 0.10
N ASP A 377 -8.79 9.41 0.16
CA ASP A 377 -9.70 9.29 1.30
C ASP A 377 -10.31 7.88 1.43
N VAL A 378 -10.37 7.09 0.32
CA VAL A 378 -10.80 5.69 0.39
C VAL A 378 -9.84 4.88 1.27
N GLY A 379 -8.52 5.16 1.21
CA GLY A 379 -7.56 4.55 2.12
C GLY A 379 -7.80 4.92 3.59
N ALA A 380 -8.18 6.18 3.85
CA ALA A 380 -8.57 6.62 5.19
C ALA A 380 -9.85 5.95 5.68
N ALA A 381 -10.84 5.78 4.79
CA ALA A 381 -12.08 5.06 5.11
C ALA A 381 -11.80 3.58 5.47
N LEU A 382 -10.86 2.95 4.77
CA LEU A 382 -10.43 1.58 5.10
C LEU A 382 -9.71 1.51 6.45
N LEU A 383 -8.86 2.48 6.80
CA LEU A 383 -8.26 2.54 8.14
C LEU A 383 -9.33 2.69 9.23
N LEU A 384 -10.31 3.59 9.02
CA LEU A 384 -11.43 3.77 9.95
C LEU A 384 -12.20 2.45 10.15
N SER A 385 -12.53 1.76 9.06
CA SER A 385 -13.18 0.45 9.10
C SER A 385 -12.28 -0.61 9.79
N ALA A 386 -11.00 -0.65 9.48
CA ALA A 386 -10.04 -1.55 10.11
C ALA A 386 -9.97 -1.34 11.64
N CYS A 387 -10.02 -0.08 12.10
CA CYS A 387 -10.07 0.24 13.53
C CYS A 387 -11.41 -0.14 14.21
N LEU A 388 -12.53 -0.22 13.46
CA LEU A 388 -13.81 -0.74 13.98
C LEU A 388 -13.73 -2.25 14.21
N ASP A 389 -13.16 -2.98 13.26
CA ASP A 389 -13.10 -4.45 13.26
C ASP A 389 -11.84 -5.00 13.95
N VAL A 390 -10.91 -4.12 14.35
CA VAL A 390 -9.56 -4.46 14.87
C VAL A 390 -8.81 -5.37 13.90
N ASP A 391 -8.84 -5.02 12.62
CA ASP A 391 -8.20 -5.77 11.53
C ASP A 391 -7.01 -4.99 10.97
N ALA A 392 -5.81 -5.52 11.12
CA ALA A 392 -4.57 -4.86 10.70
C ALA A 392 -4.17 -5.18 9.25
N ALA A 393 -4.98 -5.93 8.51
CA ALA A 393 -4.66 -6.32 7.14
C ALA A 393 -4.58 -5.10 6.20
N LEU A 394 -3.46 -4.98 5.50
CA LEU A 394 -3.25 -3.89 4.54
C LEU A 394 -3.99 -4.19 3.24
N PRO A 395 -4.84 -3.29 2.75
CA PRO A 395 -5.59 -3.47 1.51
C PRO A 395 -4.70 -3.90 0.34
N ILE A 396 -5.15 -4.88 -0.42
CA ILE A 396 -4.46 -5.51 -1.56
C ILE A 396 -3.29 -6.40 -1.14
N VAL A 397 -2.39 -5.97 -0.29
CA VAL A 397 -1.18 -6.74 0.05
C VAL A 397 -1.51 -7.92 0.96
N ASP A 398 -2.43 -7.74 1.91
CA ASP A 398 -2.87 -8.78 2.86
C ASP A 398 -4.29 -9.31 2.57
N TYR A 399 -5.08 -8.58 1.78
CA TYR A 399 -6.41 -8.99 1.35
C TYR A 399 -6.35 -9.53 -0.07
N VAL A 400 -5.98 -10.69 -0.19
CA VAL A 400 -6.22 -11.32 -1.47
C VAL A 400 -6.84 -12.66 -1.26
#